data_1ad02e01fc572dd6014df8357ea742ca
#
_entry.id   1ad02e01fc572dd6014df8357ea742ca
#
_cell.length_a   1.000
_cell.length_b   1.000
_cell.length_c   1.000
_cell.angle_alpha   90.00
_cell.angle_beta   90.00
_cell.angle_gamma   90.00
#
_symmetry.space_group_name_H-M   'P 1'
#
loop_
_entity.id
_entity.type
_entity.pdbx_description
1 polymer ?
#
loop_
_entity_poly.entity_id
_entity_poly.type
_entity_poly.pdbx_seq_one_letter_code
_entity_poly.pdbx_strand_id
1 'polypeptide(L)'
;VMFAAHMDEVGFMLVQEEGEGSFAFEPVGGIDERQLLGKPVQVGKERLPGVIGSKPIHLCTAEELHHAVPQKNMHIDLSPGCTSKAKVGDFATFATRFQRNGDALFGKALDDRLGVATLIELARVNPGNLEILFAFTVQEEIGLRGARVAAYNFQPDMAFVVDSTPAF
;
A
#
# COMPACT_ATOMS: atom_id res chain seq x y z
N VAL A 1 16.87 3.66 -23.63
CA VAL A 1 15.77 2.79 -23.23
C VAL A 1 15.53 2.98 -21.74
N MET A 2 14.25 3.06 -21.31
CA MET A 2 13.90 3.16 -19.89
C MET A 2 13.15 1.90 -19.44
N PHE A 3 13.51 1.35 -18.27
CA PHE A 3 12.73 0.36 -17.55
C PHE A 3 12.19 1.00 -16.28
N ALA A 4 10.92 0.82 -16.00
CA ALA A 4 10.25 1.44 -14.86
C ALA A 4 9.44 0.42 -14.05
N ALA A 5 9.46 0.59 -12.72
CA ALA A 5 8.64 -0.14 -11.75
C ALA A 5 8.39 0.79 -10.56
N HIS A 6 7.25 0.65 -9.88
CA HIS A 6 6.96 1.53 -8.75
C HIS A 6 7.34 0.91 -7.40
N MET A 7 7.69 1.77 -6.45
CA MET A 7 8.14 1.38 -5.11
C MET A 7 7.10 1.61 -4.02
N ASP A 8 6.10 2.44 -4.30
CA ASP A 8 5.04 2.72 -3.35
C ASP A 8 4.05 1.54 -3.23
N GLU A 9 3.21 1.61 -2.26
CA GLU A 9 2.17 0.62 -1.97
C GLU A 9 0.90 1.33 -1.53
N VAL A 10 -0.25 0.70 -1.69
CA VAL A 10 -1.51 1.16 -1.11
C VAL A 10 -1.43 1.21 0.41
N GLY A 11 -2.18 2.13 1.01
CA GLY A 11 -2.20 2.30 2.46
C GLY A 11 -3.33 3.22 2.91
N PHE A 12 -3.12 3.85 4.05
CA PHE A 12 -4.12 4.71 4.68
C PHE A 12 -3.47 5.97 5.24
N MET A 13 -4.28 7.01 5.40
CA MET A 13 -3.90 8.22 6.13
C MET A 13 -4.89 8.44 7.27
N LEU A 14 -4.41 8.69 8.48
CA LEU A 14 -5.24 9.08 9.61
C LEU A 14 -5.77 10.49 9.38
N VAL A 15 -7.10 10.66 9.42
CA VAL A 15 -7.74 11.95 9.10
C VAL A 15 -8.43 12.60 10.28
N GLN A 16 -8.82 11.83 11.29
CA GLN A 16 -9.49 12.35 12.48
C GLN A 16 -9.27 11.40 13.66
N GLU A 17 -9.03 11.95 14.84
CA GLU A 17 -9.06 11.20 16.10
C GLU A 17 -10.50 11.11 16.61
N GLU A 18 -11.02 9.89 16.81
CA GLU A 18 -12.40 9.64 17.22
C GLU A 18 -12.54 9.28 18.71
N GLY A 19 -11.43 8.99 19.35
CA GLY A 19 -11.33 8.61 20.74
C GLY A 19 -9.90 8.25 21.11
N GLU A 20 -9.66 7.82 22.33
CA GLU A 20 -8.32 7.49 22.79
C GLU A 20 -7.73 6.33 21.99
N GLY A 21 -6.91 6.65 20.99
CA GLY A 21 -6.22 5.71 20.13
C GLY A 21 -7.05 5.13 18.97
N SER A 22 -8.24 5.68 18.72
CA SER A 22 -9.07 5.33 17.57
C SER A 22 -9.06 6.45 16.56
N PHE A 23 -8.84 6.14 15.29
CA PHE A 23 -8.70 7.12 14.22
C PHE A 23 -9.55 6.74 13.01
N ALA A 24 -10.32 7.71 12.52
CA ALA A 24 -10.84 7.64 11.16
C ALA A 24 -9.69 7.75 10.17
N PHE A 25 -9.81 7.08 9.03
CA PHE A 25 -8.78 7.02 8.03
C PHE A 25 -9.35 7.14 6.62
N GLU A 26 -8.51 7.59 5.69
CA GLU A 26 -8.81 7.56 4.25
C GLU A 26 -7.82 6.63 3.54
N PRO A 27 -8.27 5.85 2.56
CA PRO A 27 -7.38 5.03 1.74
C PRO A 27 -6.48 5.90 0.86
N VAL A 28 -5.25 5.44 0.70
CA VAL A 28 -4.26 5.99 -0.24
C VAL A 28 -3.99 4.92 -1.28
N GLY A 29 -4.46 5.13 -2.50
CA GLY A 29 -4.50 4.12 -3.56
C GLY A 29 -5.80 3.34 -3.62
N GLY A 30 -5.90 2.40 -4.56
CA GLY A 30 -7.09 1.57 -4.79
C GLY A 30 -7.17 0.38 -3.85
N ILE A 31 -8.07 0.41 -2.86
CA ILE A 31 -8.26 -0.68 -1.90
C ILE A 31 -9.72 -1.12 -1.88
N ASP A 32 -9.97 -2.42 -1.94
CA ASP A 32 -11.30 -3.00 -1.77
C ASP A 32 -11.68 -2.99 -0.28
N GLU A 33 -12.66 -2.16 0.09
CA GLU A 33 -13.12 -2.00 1.48
C GLU A 33 -13.59 -3.31 2.12
N ARG A 34 -14.11 -4.26 1.33
CA ARG A 34 -14.58 -5.57 1.82
C ARG A 34 -13.48 -6.40 2.47
N GLN A 35 -12.22 -6.09 2.20
CA GLN A 35 -11.06 -6.81 2.69
C GLN A 35 -10.41 -6.16 3.92
N LEU A 36 -10.92 -5.03 4.41
CA LEU A 36 -10.25 -4.22 5.41
C LEU A 36 -10.46 -4.67 6.85
N LEU A 37 -11.68 -5.08 7.19
CA LEU A 37 -12.02 -5.42 8.57
C LEU A 37 -11.12 -6.51 9.17
N GLY A 38 -10.64 -6.24 10.38
CA GLY A 38 -9.77 -7.14 11.13
C GLY A 38 -8.32 -7.17 10.63
N LYS A 39 -7.96 -6.37 9.62
CA LYS A 39 -6.58 -6.33 9.13
C LYS A 39 -5.68 -5.61 10.11
N PRO A 40 -4.55 -6.23 10.50
CA PRO A 40 -3.52 -5.56 11.28
C PRO A 40 -2.79 -4.53 10.40
N VAL A 41 -2.50 -3.38 10.99
CA VAL A 41 -1.78 -2.26 10.35
C VAL A 41 -0.62 -1.79 11.20
N GLN A 42 0.28 -1.04 10.58
CA GLN A 42 1.37 -0.33 11.22
C GLN A 42 1.23 1.16 10.93
N VAL A 43 1.20 1.98 11.98
CA VAL A 43 0.91 3.42 11.89
C VAL A 43 2.15 4.24 12.17
N GLY A 44 2.38 5.25 11.33
CA GLY A 44 3.44 6.22 11.48
C GLY A 44 4.86 5.67 11.31
N LYS A 45 5.83 6.53 11.51
CA LYS A 45 7.26 6.18 11.36
C LYS A 45 7.73 5.15 12.40
N GLU A 46 7.11 5.14 13.57
CA GLU A 46 7.42 4.19 14.64
C GLU A 46 6.78 2.81 14.42
N ARG A 47 5.97 2.65 13.36
CA ARG A 47 5.26 1.42 13.04
C ARG A 47 4.40 0.91 14.19
N LEU A 48 3.64 1.82 14.79
CA LEU A 48 2.76 1.50 15.90
C LEU A 48 1.73 0.45 15.49
N PRO A 49 1.54 -0.62 16.27
CA PRO A 49 0.59 -1.66 15.92
C PRO A 49 -0.84 -1.17 16.09
N GLY A 50 -1.66 -1.45 15.10
CA GLY A 50 -3.09 -1.16 15.09
C GLY A 50 -3.86 -2.21 14.33
N VAL A 51 -5.18 -2.11 14.37
CA VAL A 51 -6.11 -2.97 13.66
C VAL A 51 -7.25 -2.14 13.08
N ILE A 52 -7.73 -2.52 11.89
CA ILE A 52 -8.93 -1.91 11.31
C ILE A 52 -10.15 -2.55 11.94
N GLY A 53 -10.91 -1.77 12.69
CA GLY A 53 -12.12 -2.13 13.39
C GLY A 53 -13.37 -1.46 12.82
N SER A 54 -14.52 -1.86 13.34
CA SER A 54 -15.80 -1.21 13.11
C SER A 54 -16.73 -1.42 14.28
N LYS A 55 -17.95 -0.89 14.17
CA LYS A 55 -19.03 -1.09 15.13
C LYS A 55 -19.21 -2.58 15.46
N PRO A 56 -19.23 -2.96 16.75
CA PRO A 56 -19.41 -4.34 17.18
C PRO A 56 -20.72 -4.94 16.67
N ILE A 57 -20.71 -6.22 16.30
CA ILE A 57 -21.83 -6.92 15.69
C ILE A 57 -23.12 -6.86 16.52
N HIS A 58 -23.03 -6.90 17.85
CA HIS A 58 -24.18 -6.83 18.75
C HIS A 58 -24.85 -5.45 18.84
N LEU A 59 -24.19 -4.42 18.29
CA LEU A 59 -24.74 -3.07 18.15
C LEU A 59 -25.26 -2.79 16.74
N CYS A 60 -25.03 -3.71 15.80
CA CYS A 60 -25.49 -3.56 14.42
C CYS A 60 -26.99 -3.84 14.29
N THR A 61 -27.67 -3.15 13.39
CA THR A 61 -29.04 -3.47 12.98
C THR A 61 -29.08 -4.70 12.09
N ALA A 62 -30.24 -5.33 11.94
CA ALA A 62 -30.39 -6.47 11.04
C ALA A 62 -30.03 -6.11 9.58
N GLU A 63 -30.28 -4.90 9.15
CA GLU A 63 -29.94 -4.42 7.81
C GLU A 63 -28.41 -4.27 7.65
N GLU A 64 -27.73 -3.66 8.62
CA GLU A 64 -26.26 -3.52 8.61
C GLU A 64 -25.53 -4.87 8.52
N LEU A 65 -26.11 -5.93 9.09
CA LEU A 65 -25.52 -7.28 9.05
C LEU A 65 -25.54 -7.95 7.67
N HIS A 66 -26.40 -7.49 6.77
CA HIS A 66 -26.53 -8.03 5.41
C HIS A 66 -25.68 -7.29 4.37
N HIS A 67 -24.99 -6.23 4.75
CA HIS A 67 -24.16 -5.43 3.86
C HIS A 67 -22.70 -5.40 4.29
N ALA A 68 -21.80 -5.22 3.33
CA ALA A 68 -20.40 -4.92 3.65
C ALA A 68 -20.34 -3.62 4.45
N VAL A 69 -19.46 -3.57 5.45
CA VAL A 69 -19.24 -2.36 6.23
C VAL A 69 -18.56 -1.32 5.32
N PRO A 70 -19.18 -0.15 5.12
CA PRO A 70 -18.52 0.91 4.34
C PRO A 70 -17.26 1.41 5.06
N GLN A 71 -16.22 1.76 4.30
CA GLN A 71 -14.94 2.25 4.82
C GLN A 71 -15.12 3.42 5.82
N LYS A 72 -16.03 4.34 5.53
CA LYS A 72 -16.37 5.48 6.41
C LYS A 72 -16.86 5.10 7.81
N ASN A 73 -17.28 3.85 8.01
CA ASN A 73 -17.73 3.28 9.29
C ASN A 73 -16.64 2.40 9.93
N MET A 74 -15.43 2.41 9.37
CA MET A 74 -14.26 1.73 9.90
C MET A 74 -13.32 2.74 10.57
N HIS A 75 -12.52 2.26 11.51
CA HIS A 75 -11.50 3.04 12.19
C HIS A 75 -10.25 2.19 12.40
N ILE A 76 -9.12 2.84 12.60
CA ILE A 76 -7.89 2.19 13.03
C ILE A 76 -7.75 2.37 14.53
N ASP A 77 -7.79 1.25 15.25
CA ASP A 77 -7.54 1.19 16.69
C ASP A 77 -6.07 0.85 16.94
N LEU A 78 -5.41 1.70 17.72
CA LEU A 78 -4.03 1.47 18.14
C LEU A 78 -3.97 0.61 19.40
N SER A 79 -2.89 -0.15 19.54
CA SER A 79 -2.63 -0.88 20.77
C SER A 79 -2.50 0.06 21.98
N PRO A 80 -2.99 -0.34 23.18
CA PRO A 80 -2.83 0.43 24.40
C PRO A 80 -1.38 0.86 24.63
N GLY A 81 -1.18 2.11 25.02
CA GLY A 81 0.14 2.71 25.21
C GLY A 81 0.82 3.27 23.96
N CYS A 82 0.18 3.14 22.79
CA CYS A 82 0.65 3.73 21.52
C CYS A 82 -0.13 5.00 21.13
N THR A 83 -1.25 5.26 21.79
CA THR A 83 -2.23 6.29 21.43
C THR A 83 -1.67 7.71 21.34
N SER A 84 -0.82 8.09 22.27
CA SER A 84 -0.20 9.44 22.30
C SER A 84 0.91 9.64 21.27
N LYS A 85 1.28 8.60 20.52
CA LYS A 85 2.39 8.65 19.53
C LYS A 85 1.92 8.83 18.10
N ALA A 86 0.67 8.47 17.82
CA ALA A 86 0.06 8.69 16.50
C ALA A 86 -0.67 10.03 16.45
N LYS A 87 -0.79 10.58 15.28
CA LYS A 87 -1.49 11.84 15.02
C LYS A 87 -2.15 11.85 13.65
N VAL A 88 -3.13 12.72 13.50
CA VAL A 88 -3.74 13.01 12.19
C VAL A 88 -2.65 13.40 11.18
N GLY A 89 -2.71 12.84 9.99
CA GLY A 89 -1.72 12.97 8.93
C GLY A 89 -0.65 11.88 8.92
N ASP A 90 -0.59 11.00 9.93
CA ASP A 90 0.27 9.83 9.86
C ASP A 90 -0.29 8.81 8.86
N PHE A 91 0.62 8.16 8.13
CA PHE A 91 0.26 7.06 7.24
C PHE A 91 0.23 5.73 8.00
N ALA A 92 -0.62 4.83 7.51
CA ALA A 92 -0.66 3.45 7.95
C ALA A 92 -0.55 2.50 6.76
N THR A 93 0.08 1.36 6.97
CA THR A 93 0.17 0.28 5.97
C THR A 93 -0.24 -1.05 6.59
N PHE A 94 -0.58 -2.03 5.76
CA PHE A 94 -0.83 -3.38 6.22
C PHE A 94 0.39 -3.96 6.95
N ALA A 95 0.17 -4.70 8.04
CA ALA A 95 1.23 -5.34 8.83
C ALA A 95 1.61 -6.74 8.29
N THR A 96 1.11 -7.13 7.13
CA THR A 96 1.39 -8.42 6.49
C THR A 96 2.88 -8.59 6.27
N ARG A 97 3.45 -9.66 6.81
CA ARG A 97 4.86 -10.00 6.65
C ARG A 97 5.07 -10.84 5.40
N PHE A 98 6.24 -10.69 4.80
CA PHE A 98 6.65 -11.57 3.70
C PHE A 98 6.81 -13.00 4.20
N GLN A 99 6.24 -13.94 3.45
CA GLN A 99 6.30 -15.38 3.72
C GLN A 99 6.46 -16.14 2.40
N ARG A 100 7.19 -17.24 2.45
CA ARG A 100 7.26 -18.20 1.35
C ARG A 100 6.68 -19.53 1.81
N ASN A 101 5.78 -20.08 1.02
CA ASN A 101 5.20 -21.40 1.25
C ASN A 101 5.30 -22.23 -0.04
N GLY A 102 6.29 -23.10 -0.12
CA GLY A 102 6.64 -23.80 -1.35
C GLY A 102 7.06 -22.80 -2.44
N ASP A 103 6.32 -22.81 -3.56
CA ASP A 103 6.55 -21.90 -4.69
C ASP A 103 5.71 -20.63 -4.62
N ALA A 104 4.84 -20.49 -3.61
CA ALA A 104 4.03 -19.30 -3.42
C ALA A 104 4.73 -18.28 -2.49
N LEU A 105 4.60 -17.02 -2.85
CA LEU A 105 5.06 -15.87 -2.07
C LEU A 105 3.85 -15.09 -1.56
N PHE A 106 3.87 -14.71 -0.30
CA PHE A 106 2.85 -13.89 0.34
C PHE A 106 3.51 -12.67 0.97
N GLY A 107 2.88 -11.53 0.82
CA GLY A 107 3.37 -10.30 1.42
C GLY A 107 2.51 -9.11 1.03
N LYS A 108 2.70 -7.99 1.73
CA LYS A 108 2.22 -6.70 1.24
C LYS A 108 3.18 -6.16 0.18
N ALA A 109 2.73 -5.20 -0.60
CA ALA A 109 3.56 -4.50 -1.58
C ALA A 109 4.27 -5.43 -2.60
N LEU A 110 3.73 -6.63 -2.88
CA LEU A 110 4.19 -7.45 -4.00
C LEU A 110 3.94 -6.73 -5.32
N ASP A 111 2.88 -5.99 -5.39
CA ASP A 111 2.61 -4.88 -6.28
C ASP A 111 3.31 -3.61 -5.74
N ASP A 112 4.35 -3.04 -6.34
CA ASP A 112 5.09 -3.65 -7.47
C ASP A 112 6.56 -3.94 -7.07
N ARG A 113 6.81 -4.40 -5.85
CA ARG A 113 8.17 -4.76 -5.41
C ARG A 113 8.75 -5.94 -6.20
N LEU A 114 7.90 -6.72 -6.89
CA LEU A 114 8.36 -7.74 -7.82
C LEU A 114 8.97 -7.10 -9.07
N GLY A 115 8.35 -6.08 -9.63
CA GLY A 115 8.92 -5.30 -10.72
C GLY A 115 10.21 -4.61 -10.30
N VAL A 116 10.25 -4.00 -9.10
CA VAL A 116 11.48 -3.42 -8.54
C VAL A 116 12.60 -4.46 -8.47
N ALA A 117 12.33 -5.66 -7.96
CA ALA A 117 13.32 -6.73 -7.89
C ALA A 117 13.80 -7.16 -9.28
N THR A 118 12.88 -7.24 -10.24
CA THR A 118 13.19 -7.54 -11.64
C THR A 118 14.13 -6.50 -12.24
N LEU A 119 13.87 -5.21 -12.02
CA LEU A 119 14.74 -4.14 -12.50
C LEU A 119 16.13 -4.19 -11.87
N ILE A 120 16.23 -4.53 -10.59
CA ILE A 120 17.52 -4.68 -9.89
C ILE A 120 18.33 -5.83 -10.52
N GLU A 121 17.71 -6.98 -10.78
CA GLU A 121 18.40 -8.10 -11.45
C GLU A 121 18.78 -7.75 -12.89
N LEU A 122 17.93 -7.05 -13.62
CA LEU A 122 18.24 -6.60 -14.98
C LEU A 122 19.43 -5.63 -14.99
N ALA A 123 19.52 -4.73 -14.01
CA ALA A 123 20.64 -3.81 -13.88
C ALA A 123 21.99 -4.53 -13.62
N ARG A 124 21.96 -5.71 -12.98
CA ARG A 124 23.15 -6.54 -12.75
C ARG A 124 23.69 -7.18 -14.01
N VAL A 125 22.82 -7.50 -14.98
CA VAL A 125 23.19 -8.17 -16.21
C VAL A 125 23.84 -7.23 -17.21
N ASN A 126 23.56 -5.98 -17.19
CA ASN A 126 23.98 -4.86 -18.06
C ASN A 126 24.58 -5.29 -19.41
N PRO A 127 23.85 -5.22 -20.52
CA PRO A 127 24.32 -5.67 -21.84
C PRO A 127 25.43 -4.79 -22.46
N GLY A 128 25.88 -3.74 -21.81
CA GLY A 128 27.12 -2.98 -22.11
C GLY A 128 27.09 -2.07 -23.36
N ASN A 129 26.16 -2.25 -24.26
CA ASN A 129 26.07 -1.53 -25.54
C ASN A 129 24.79 -0.69 -25.72
N LEU A 130 24.00 -0.56 -24.66
CA LEU A 130 22.79 0.23 -24.63
C LEU A 130 22.84 1.20 -23.46
N GLU A 131 22.35 2.42 -23.68
CA GLU A 131 22.05 3.34 -22.58
C GLU A 131 20.71 2.93 -21.96
N ILE A 132 20.76 2.47 -20.71
CA ILE A 132 19.60 1.99 -19.98
C ILE A 132 19.38 2.85 -18.75
N LEU A 133 18.16 3.35 -18.60
CA LEU A 133 17.68 4.08 -17.43
C LEU A 133 16.76 3.15 -16.62
N PHE A 134 17.04 3.00 -15.35
CA PHE A 134 16.19 2.28 -14.41
C PHE A 134 15.44 3.29 -13.54
N ALA A 135 14.14 3.41 -13.74
CA ALA A 135 13.26 4.34 -13.03
C ALA A 135 12.49 3.62 -11.94
N PHE A 136 12.93 3.76 -10.69
CA PHE A 136 12.20 3.30 -9.52
C PHE A 136 11.26 4.43 -9.09
N THR A 137 10.01 4.34 -9.53
CA THR A 137 9.04 5.42 -9.40
C THR A 137 8.28 5.37 -8.08
N VAL A 138 7.63 6.46 -7.73
CA VAL A 138 6.77 6.58 -6.55
C VAL A 138 5.46 7.25 -6.93
N GLN A 139 4.43 7.10 -6.08
CA GLN A 139 3.11 7.66 -6.31
C GLN A 139 2.43 7.12 -7.60
N GLU A 140 2.66 5.85 -7.89
CA GLU A 140 1.93 5.11 -8.91
C GLU A 140 0.49 4.97 -8.48
N GLU A 141 0.25 4.48 -7.26
CA GLU A 141 -1.03 4.14 -6.65
C GLU A 141 -2.02 5.31 -6.54
N ILE A 142 -1.51 6.54 -6.68
CA ILE A 142 -2.30 7.77 -6.66
C ILE A 142 -2.26 8.53 -8.00
N GLY A 143 -1.99 7.82 -9.10
CA GLY A 143 -2.12 8.30 -10.47
C GLY A 143 -0.83 8.48 -11.25
N LEU A 144 0.10 7.52 -11.22
CA LEU A 144 1.29 7.44 -12.08
C LEU A 144 2.22 8.65 -11.99
N ARG A 145 2.26 9.35 -10.86
CA ARG A 145 2.90 10.68 -10.78
C ARG A 145 4.40 10.61 -11.01
N GLY A 146 5.08 9.67 -10.36
CA GLY A 146 6.52 9.49 -10.51
C GLY A 146 6.92 9.07 -11.93
N ALA A 147 6.16 8.17 -12.54
CA ALA A 147 6.41 7.72 -13.91
C ALA A 147 6.29 8.87 -14.93
N ARG A 148 5.28 9.73 -14.77
CA ARG A 148 5.13 10.93 -15.62
C ARG A 148 6.33 11.87 -15.53
N VAL A 149 6.82 12.11 -14.32
CA VAL A 149 7.99 12.99 -14.11
C VAL A 149 9.25 12.34 -14.68
N ALA A 150 9.45 11.04 -14.49
CA ALA A 150 10.58 10.31 -15.05
C ALA A 150 10.57 10.37 -16.59
N ALA A 151 9.45 10.05 -17.21
CA ALA A 151 9.31 10.07 -18.67
C ALA A 151 9.55 11.47 -19.25
N TYR A 152 9.03 12.52 -18.59
CA TYR A 152 9.22 13.91 -19.02
C TYR A 152 10.68 14.34 -18.95
N ASN A 153 11.39 13.99 -17.86
CA ASN A 153 12.78 14.41 -17.66
C ASN A 153 13.76 13.65 -18.54
N PHE A 154 13.54 12.35 -18.74
CA PHE A 154 14.50 11.49 -19.43
C PHE A 154 14.20 11.32 -20.92
N GLN A 155 12.97 11.58 -21.37
CA GLN A 155 12.53 11.50 -22.77
C GLN A 155 13.06 10.22 -23.47
N PRO A 156 12.79 9.01 -22.93
CA PRO A 156 13.34 7.79 -23.50
C PRO A 156 12.75 7.51 -24.88
N ASP A 157 13.54 7.00 -25.83
CA ASP A 157 13.06 6.54 -27.13
C ASP A 157 12.10 5.34 -26.99
N MET A 158 12.28 4.54 -25.93
CA MET A 158 11.47 3.37 -25.63
C MET A 158 11.38 3.18 -24.11
N ALA A 159 10.21 2.81 -23.61
CA ALA A 159 9.98 2.49 -22.22
C ALA A 159 9.32 1.13 -22.04
N PHE A 160 9.82 0.35 -21.09
CA PHE A 160 9.23 -0.89 -20.61
C PHE A 160 8.81 -0.68 -19.15
N VAL A 161 7.53 -0.89 -18.87
CA VAL A 161 6.99 -0.83 -17.51
C VAL A 161 6.74 -2.26 -17.05
N VAL A 162 7.30 -2.60 -15.91
CA VAL A 162 7.10 -3.88 -15.24
C VAL A 162 6.15 -3.63 -14.08
N ASP A 163 5.06 -4.39 -14.03
CA ASP A 163 4.01 -4.23 -13.05
C ASP A 163 3.32 -5.57 -12.79
N SER A 164 2.62 -5.70 -11.66
CA SER A 164 1.87 -6.90 -11.33
C SER A 164 0.47 -6.85 -11.95
N THR A 165 -0.10 -8.03 -12.24
CA THR A 165 -1.46 -8.14 -12.73
C THR A 165 -2.14 -9.38 -12.15
N PRO A 166 -3.46 -9.32 -11.84
CA PRO A 166 -4.19 -10.49 -11.42
C PRO A 166 -4.16 -11.59 -12.48
N ALA A 167 -3.88 -12.83 -12.07
CA ALA A 167 -4.05 -14.01 -12.91
C ALA A 167 -5.47 -14.56 -12.71
N PHE A 168 -6.21 -14.73 -13.79
CA PHE A 168 -7.56 -15.32 -13.82
C PHE A 168 -7.51 -16.70 -14.47
#